data_36c630802c934183d803fd2e02a545dd
#
_entry.id   36c630802c934183d803fd2e02a545dd
#
_cell.length_a   1.000
_cell.length_b   1.000
_cell.length_c   1.000
_cell.angle_alpha   90.00
_cell.angle_beta   90.00
_cell.angle_gamma   90.00
#
_symmetry.space_group_name_H-M   'P 1'
#
loop_
_entity.id
_entity.type
_entity.pdbx_description
1 polymer ?
#
loop_
_entity_poly.entity_id
_entity_poly.type
_entity_poly.pdbx_seq_one_letter_code
_entity_poly.pdbx_strand_id
1 'polypeptide(L)'
;LPDLRLGRWCLECKRYGDGGEPPQDWWDQVLRSSEGNGLIPALIYKFNRRPIKVRVLASSINPNIKNNLITVDLLWPDFIQIILELYQKDIELHEQSYQA
;
A
#
# COMPACT_ATOMS: atom_id res chain seq x y z
N LEU A 1 10.74 -9.89 -4.37
CA LEU A 1 10.01 -10.06 -3.11
C LEU A 1 9.72 -8.70 -2.49
N PRO A 2 8.56 -8.53 -1.84
CA PRO A 2 8.26 -7.28 -1.15
C PRO A 2 9.12 -7.10 0.09
N ASP A 3 9.38 -5.84 0.48
CA ASP A 3 10.09 -5.51 1.72
C ASP A 3 9.30 -5.97 2.94
N LEU A 4 8.00 -5.71 2.93
CA LEU A 4 7.09 -6.05 4.02
C LEU A 4 5.77 -6.55 3.45
N ARG A 5 5.05 -7.29 4.28
CA ARG A 5 3.74 -7.78 3.93
C ARG A 5 2.79 -7.60 5.11
N LEU A 6 1.64 -6.97 4.86
CA LEU A 6 0.58 -6.81 5.84
C LEU A 6 -0.71 -7.32 5.21
N GLY A 7 -1.13 -8.54 5.59
CA GLY A 7 -2.28 -9.19 4.98
C GLY A 7 -2.08 -9.34 3.48
N ARG A 8 -2.93 -8.70 2.68
CA ARG A 8 -2.85 -8.71 1.22
C ARG A 8 -1.98 -7.60 0.63
N TRP A 9 -1.41 -6.75 1.47
CA TRP A 9 -0.63 -5.60 1.01
C TRP A 9 0.83 -5.96 0.81
N CYS A 10 1.36 -5.53 -0.32
CA CYS A 10 2.78 -5.61 -0.65
C CYS A 10 3.39 -4.25 -0.37
N LEU A 11 4.15 -4.14 0.71
CA LEU A 11 4.70 -2.87 1.17
C LEU A 11 6.16 -2.75 0.77
N GLU A 12 6.48 -1.78 -0.09
CA GLU A 12 7.86 -1.40 -0.42
C GLU A 12 8.19 -0.09 0.29
N CYS A 13 9.31 -0.07 1.00
CA CYS A 13 9.72 1.09 1.78
C CYS A 13 10.93 1.76 1.13
N LYS A 14 10.84 3.05 0.86
CA LYS A 14 11.92 3.83 0.26
C LYS A 14 12.16 5.11 1.05
N ARG A 15 13.43 5.40 1.33
CA ARG A 15 13.84 6.66 1.92
C ARG A 15 14.83 7.33 1.00
N TYR A 16 14.65 8.62 0.78
CA TYR A 16 15.52 9.40 -0.09
C TYR A 16 15.92 10.71 0.61
N GLY A 17 16.86 11.44 0.00
CA GLY A 17 17.30 12.72 0.55
C GLY A 17 16.25 13.81 0.37
N ASP A 18 16.61 14.87 -0.31
CA ASP A 18 15.71 15.99 -0.56
C ASP A 18 14.82 15.70 -1.76
N GLY A 19 13.59 16.24 -1.73
CA GLY A 19 12.62 16.06 -2.79
C GLY A 19 11.21 15.97 -2.24
N GLY A 20 10.27 15.51 -3.07
CA GLY A 20 8.87 15.39 -2.66
C GLY A 20 8.11 14.35 -3.48
N GLU A 21 8.57 14.06 -4.68
CA GLU A 21 7.93 13.10 -5.57
C GLU A 21 8.83 11.88 -5.74
N PRO A 22 8.33 10.66 -5.45
CA PRO A 22 9.12 9.46 -5.66
C PRO A 22 9.33 9.23 -7.17
N PRO A 23 10.52 8.74 -7.55
CA PRO A 23 10.75 8.34 -8.94
C PRO A 23 9.75 7.28 -9.40
N GLN A 24 9.37 7.33 -10.67
CA GLN A 24 8.39 6.40 -11.24
C GLN A 24 8.84 4.94 -11.12
N ASP A 25 10.14 4.68 -11.22
CA ASP A 25 10.67 3.31 -11.14
C ASP A 25 10.47 2.67 -9.76
N TRP A 26 10.33 3.46 -8.68
CA TRP A 26 9.97 2.91 -7.37
C TRP A 26 8.56 2.33 -7.41
N TRP A 27 7.62 3.05 -8.00
CA TRP A 27 6.25 2.59 -8.15
C TRP A 27 6.16 1.36 -9.08
N ASP A 28 6.90 1.41 -10.18
CA ASP A 28 6.97 0.28 -11.12
C ASP A 28 7.50 -0.98 -10.44
N GLN A 29 8.47 -0.83 -9.55
CA GLN A 29 9.02 -1.94 -8.79
C GLN A 29 7.97 -2.60 -7.89
N VAL A 30 7.19 -1.78 -7.16
CA VAL A 30 6.16 -2.34 -6.27
C VAL A 30 5.03 -2.99 -7.06
N LEU A 31 4.68 -2.43 -8.22
CA LEU A 31 3.69 -3.06 -9.11
C LEU A 31 4.15 -4.44 -9.56
N ARG A 32 5.39 -4.58 -9.98
CA ARG A 32 5.95 -5.87 -10.39
C ARG A 32 5.96 -6.88 -9.25
N SER A 33 6.36 -6.45 -8.05
CA SER A 33 6.39 -7.32 -6.88
C SER A 33 4.99 -7.80 -6.49
N SER A 34 4.00 -6.91 -6.54
CA SER A 34 2.63 -7.23 -6.15
C SER A 34 1.95 -8.15 -7.16
N GLU A 35 2.13 -7.92 -8.46
CA GLU A 35 1.53 -8.75 -9.51
C GLU A 35 2.01 -10.20 -9.41
N GLY A 36 3.32 -10.39 -9.20
CA GLY A 36 3.89 -11.73 -9.10
C GLY A 36 3.39 -12.52 -7.90
N ASN A 37 2.83 -11.85 -6.89
CA ASN A 37 2.40 -12.48 -5.64
C ASN A 37 0.90 -12.36 -5.38
N GLY A 38 0.13 -11.74 -6.28
CA GLY A 38 -1.30 -11.52 -6.09
C GLY A 38 -1.61 -10.58 -4.93
N LEU A 39 -0.73 -9.64 -4.64
CA LEU A 39 -0.86 -8.72 -3.52
C LEU A 39 -1.26 -7.33 -3.99
N ILE A 40 -1.70 -6.50 -3.05
CA ILE A 40 -2.11 -5.11 -3.31
C ILE A 40 -0.88 -4.21 -3.13
N PRO A 41 -0.49 -3.43 -4.15
CA PRO A 41 0.73 -2.62 -4.07
C PRO A 41 0.59 -1.39 -3.20
N ALA A 42 1.62 -1.11 -2.40
CA ALA A 42 1.73 0.12 -1.62
C ALA A 42 3.21 0.54 -1.53
N LEU A 43 3.50 1.77 -1.90
CA LEU A 43 4.83 2.35 -1.80
C LEU A 43 4.89 3.32 -0.63
N ILE A 44 5.62 2.95 0.40
CA ILE A 44 5.87 3.80 1.56
C ILE A 44 7.15 4.58 1.30
N TYR A 45 7.09 5.92 1.35
CA TYR A 45 8.26 6.71 1.06
C TYR A 45 8.40 7.91 2.01
N LYS A 46 9.63 8.32 2.21
CA LYS A 46 9.98 9.45 3.08
C LYS A 46 11.08 10.27 2.43
N PHE A 47 10.86 11.57 2.29
CA PHE A 47 11.90 12.54 1.94
C PHE A 47 12.27 13.35 3.16
N ASN A 48 13.47 13.99 3.13
CA ASN A 48 13.93 14.82 4.25
C ASN A 48 12.91 15.94 4.52
N ARG A 49 12.59 16.13 5.80
CA ARG A 49 11.68 17.18 6.27
C ARG A 49 10.26 17.08 5.72
N ARG A 50 9.89 15.91 5.17
CA ARG A 50 8.53 15.63 4.68
C ARG A 50 7.92 14.50 5.50
N PRO A 51 6.60 14.45 5.62
CA PRO A 51 5.95 13.34 6.32
C PRO A 51 6.09 12.03 5.54
N ILE A 52 5.95 10.92 6.25
CA ILE A 52 5.87 9.60 5.61
C ILE A 52 4.56 9.53 4.83
N LYS A 53 4.65 9.16 3.56
CA LYS A 53 3.49 8.98 2.69
C LYS A 53 3.44 7.58 2.11
N VAL A 54 2.26 7.20 1.65
CA VAL A 54 2.03 5.90 1.02
C VAL A 54 1.27 6.13 -0.28
N ARG A 55 1.84 5.62 -1.38
CA ARG A 55 1.15 5.63 -2.67
C ARG A 55 0.46 4.29 -2.88
N VAL A 56 -0.82 4.34 -3.23
CA VAL A 56 -1.62 3.15 -3.52
C VAL A 56 -2.46 3.38 -4.78
N LEU A 57 -2.99 2.31 -5.34
CA LEU A 57 -3.99 2.42 -6.40
C LEU A 57 -5.30 2.92 -5.80
N ALA A 58 -5.93 3.88 -6.47
CA ALA A 58 -7.25 4.38 -6.04
C ALA A 58 -8.28 3.25 -5.98
N SER A 59 -8.20 2.29 -6.90
CA SER A 59 -9.09 1.13 -6.94
C SER A 59 -8.94 0.19 -5.74
N SER A 60 -7.79 0.22 -5.05
CA SER A 60 -7.59 -0.61 -3.86
C SER A 60 -8.29 -0.02 -2.63
N ILE A 61 -8.61 1.27 -2.65
CA ILE A 61 -9.36 1.94 -1.59
C ILE A 61 -10.86 1.92 -1.88
N ASN A 62 -11.22 2.14 -3.15
CA ASN A 62 -12.61 2.17 -3.56
C ASN A 62 -12.79 1.27 -4.78
N PRO A 63 -13.40 0.07 -4.62
CA PRO A 63 -13.56 -0.89 -5.72
C PRO A 63 -14.49 -0.40 -6.83
N ASN A 64 -15.21 0.70 -6.62
CA ASN A 64 -16.02 1.32 -7.68
C ASN A 64 -15.14 2.04 -8.71
N ILE A 65 -13.90 2.33 -8.37
CA ILE A 65 -12.93 2.91 -9.32
C ILE A 65 -12.35 1.77 -10.15
N LYS A 66 -12.60 1.79 -11.45
CA LYS A 66 -12.19 0.70 -12.35
C LYS A 66 -10.85 0.95 -13.05
N ASN A 67 -10.38 2.19 -13.06
CA ASN A 67 -9.11 2.52 -13.70
C ASN A 67 -7.94 2.16 -12.77
N ASN A 68 -7.19 1.12 -13.13
CA ASN A 68 -6.06 0.63 -12.34
C ASN A 68 -4.78 1.45 -12.51
N LEU A 69 -4.84 2.58 -13.24
CA LEU A 69 -3.69 3.46 -13.42
C LEU A 69 -3.72 4.66 -12.48
N ILE A 70 -4.88 4.95 -11.87
CA ILE A 70 -5.00 6.10 -10.96
C ILE A 70 -4.39 5.75 -9.62
N THR A 71 -3.48 6.60 -9.14
CA THR A 71 -2.85 6.46 -7.83
C THR A 71 -3.24 7.61 -6.93
N VAL A 72 -3.19 7.38 -5.62
CA VAL A 72 -3.36 8.42 -4.60
C VAL A 72 -2.24 8.29 -3.59
N ASP A 73 -1.77 9.44 -3.08
CA ASP A 73 -0.74 9.49 -2.06
C ASP A 73 -1.38 9.92 -0.75
N LEU A 74 -1.25 9.08 0.28
CA LEU A 74 -1.87 9.26 1.58
C LEU A 74 -0.79 9.51 2.64
N LEU A 75 -1.14 10.22 3.70
CA LEU A 75 -0.31 10.26 4.89
C LEU A 75 -0.32 8.90 5.55
N TRP A 76 0.79 8.51 6.18
CA TRP A 76 0.92 7.21 6.84
C TRP A 76 -0.22 6.92 7.84
N PRO A 77 -0.58 7.85 8.75
CA PRO A 77 -1.68 7.58 9.69
C PRO A 77 -3.02 7.33 8.99
N ASP A 78 -3.28 8.05 7.90
CA ASP A 78 -4.52 7.90 7.13
C ASP A 78 -4.57 6.55 6.43
N PHE A 79 -3.42 6.10 5.88
CA PHE A 79 -3.32 4.78 5.25
C PHE A 79 -3.63 3.67 6.26
N ILE A 80 -3.04 3.74 7.45
CA ILE A 80 -3.30 2.76 8.51
C ILE A 80 -4.77 2.73 8.89
N GLN A 81 -5.39 3.90 9.04
CA GLN A 81 -6.82 3.99 9.38
C GLN A 81 -7.69 3.35 8.29
N ILE A 82 -7.37 3.59 7.03
CA ILE A 82 -8.10 3.00 5.90
C ILE A 82 -7.98 1.48 5.90
N ILE A 83 -6.77 0.95 6.14
CA ILE A 83 -6.58 -0.51 6.23
C ILE A 83 -7.46 -1.09 7.33
N LEU A 84 -7.47 -0.48 8.51
CA LEU A 84 -8.26 -0.98 9.63
C LEU A 84 -9.74 -1.00 9.31
N GLU A 85 -10.25 0.00 8.61
CA GLU A 85 -11.67 0.08 8.27
C GLU A 85 -12.07 -0.83 7.13
N LEU A 86 -11.26 -0.89 6.06
CA LEU A 86 -11.62 -1.67 4.87
C LEU A 86 -11.38 -3.17 5.04
N TYR A 87 -10.36 -3.55 5.80
CA TYR A 87 -9.92 -4.95 5.88
C TYR A 87 -10.19 -5.61 7.23
N GLN A 88 -10.92 -4.95 8.10
CA GLN A 88 -11.28 -5.48 9.41
C GLN A 88 -12.03 -6.81 9.29
N LYS A 89 -12.94 -6.90 8.35
CA LYS A 89 -13.72 -8.12 8.11
C LYS A 89 -12.86 -9.31 7.73
N ASP A 90 -11.84 -9.09 6.89
CA ASP A 90 -10.94 -10.15 6.46
C ASP A 90 -10.13 -10.68 7.66
N ILE A 91 -9.71 -9.80 8.54
CA ILE A 91 -8.99 -10.17 9.76
C ILE A 91 -9.88 -11.00 10.68
N GLU A 92 -11.11 -10.56 10.91
CA GLU A 92 -12.08 -11.27 11.75
C GLU A 92 -12.40 -12.67 11.23
N LEU A 93 -12.64 -12.79 9.92
CA LEU A 93 -12.92 -14.09 9.30
C LEU A 93 -11.72 -15.04 9.42
N HIS A 94 -10.52 -14.52 9.29
CA HIS A 94 -9.31 -15.32 9.41
C HIS A 94 -9.12 -15.83 10.84
N GLU A 95 -9.35 -14.97 11.84
CA GLU A 95 -9.30 -15.37 13.25
C GLU A 95 -10.32 -16.46 13.57
N GLN A 96 -11.55 -16.33 13.09
CA GLN A 96 -12.59 -17.32 13.29
C GLN A 96 -12.21 -18.69 12.73
N SER A 97 -11.52 -18.73 11.60
CA SER A 97 -11.10 -20.00 11.01
C SER A 97 -10.03 -20.71 11.86
N TYR A 98 -9.27 -19.99 12.65
CA TYR A 98 -8.30 -20.56 13.58
C TYR A 98 -8.94 -21.09 14.87
N GLN A 99 -10.09 -20.57 15.22
CA GLN A 99 -10.79 -20.95 16.45
C GLN A 99 -11.72 -22.16 16.26
N ALA A 100 -11.98 -22.48 15.03
CA ALA A 100 -12.80 -23.65 14.73
C ALA A 100 -12.06 -24.96 14.97
#